data_6c95d222ff06ebb4dd07a9f14ee61c02
#
_entry.id   6c95d222ff06ebb4dd07a9f14ee61c02
#
_cell.length_a   1.000
_cell.length_b   1.000
_cell.length_c   1.000
_cell.angle_alpha   90.00
_cell.angle_beta   90.00
_cell.angle_gamma   90.00
#
_symmetry.space_group_name_H-M   'P 1'
#
loop_
_entity.id
_entity.type
_entity.pdbx_description
1 polymer ?
#
loop_
_entity_poly.entity_id
_entity_poly.type
_entity_poly.pdbx_seq_one_letter_code
_entity_poly.pdbx_strand_id
1 'polypeptide(L)'
;GLENYDLCVIGGGPSGYAAAMRAIDFGQKVILIEKGKIGGAGIYDGALTSKTTWELATKVHSINEMLAQNNRKPFEMSWSDVKQTVSEAIFDRKQQYAAHIKLLQNETSTVRFDYARGTAKMLSENEVEITSKKGVKSVWADHIIIATGSRPRKLPHITSDEKIIMTSDGIHHMDDYPKSLVILGAGVIGCEYATIFSNFGKTKVYLIDRADRILPFEDEDVAGMVSDNLKENGVTIHSTAKLERMEIVDGEVEYEISNTDGSREIIRVEKALLSVGRVPNVENIGLENAGVNLSERNYISDNNTQTNVPNIYAVGDVSGHIALVNIGEIEARHAVERIFGDVTHSVSYDNICTIMFLLPEVASVGLNEQQCMKRGQSFKVVKIDYSCIARAIAMRKTQGFFKIMVTDDEHMHILGMRAIGEHASSAIQAIGLLIKMNQPIEVLADLVHPHPSIIEGIQECVRMLLNKSIFKSAVFKDAMYCYRRVPEGEVEHLQEL
;
A
#
# COMPACT_ATOMS: atom_id res chain seq x y z
N GLY A 1 -44.82 1.23 4.71
CA GLY A 1 -43.79 0.20 4.66
C GLY A 1 -42.43 0.79 4.36
N LEU A 2 -41.39 -0.02 4.58
CA LEU A 2 -40.02 0.40 4.29
C LEU A 2 -39.79 0.43 2.77
N GLU A 3 -38.95 1.35 2.31
CA GLU A 3 -38.45 1.31 0.95
C GLU A 3 -37.51 0.12 0.77
N ASN A 4 -37.70 -0.62 -0.30
CA ASN A 4 -36.95 -1.86 -0.58
C ASN A 4 -35.83 -1.61 -1.60
N TYR A 5 -34.67 -2.19 -1.28
CA TYR A 5 -33.51 -2.22 -2.15
C TYR A 5 -33.05 -3.66 -2.37
N ASP A 6 -32.53 -3.93 -3.55
CA ASP A 6 -31.89 -5.22 -3.83
C ASP A 6 -30.58 -5.35 -3.07
N LEU A 7 -29.87 -4.23 -2.94
CA LEU A 7 -28.58 -4.14 -2.25
C LEU A 7 -28.44 -2.85 -1.47
N CYS A 8 -28.01 -2.97 -0.22
CA CYS A 8 -27.54 -1.86 0.61
C CYS A 8 -26.04 -2.00 0.80
N VAL A 9 -25.27 -0.96 0.45
CA VAL A 9 -23.83 -0.90 0.66
C VAL A 9 -23.54 0.08 1.79
N ILE A 10 -22.89 -0.39 2.84
CA ILE A 10 -22.52 0.43 4.00
C ILE A 10 -21.04 0.81 3.87
N GLY A 11 -20.78 2.08 3.58
CA GLY A 11 -19.46 2.62 3.35
C GLY A 11 -19.23 2.99 1.88
N GLY A 12 -18.90 4.24 1.63
CA GLY A 12 -18.70 4.82 0.30
C GLY A 12 -17.24 5.03 -0.08
N GLY A 13 -16.32 4.27 0.53
CA GLY A 13 -14.93 4.19 0.10
C GLY A 13 -14.78 3.42 -1.22
N PRO A 14 -13.54 3.19 -1.68
CA PRO A 14 -13.32 2.56 -2.99
C PRO A 14 -14.02 1.21 -3.15
N SER A 15 -13.97 0.34 -2.15
CA SER A 15 -14.62 -0.98 -2.24
C SER A 15 -16.14 -0.88 -2.23
N GLY A 16 -16.72 -0.05 -1.36
CA GLY A 16 -18.17 0.15 -1.33
C GLY A 16 -18.71 0.78 -2.60
N TYR A 17 -17.99 1.75 -3.13
CA TYR A 17 -18.33 2.40 -4.40
C TYR A 17 -18.29 1.39 -5.56
N ALA A 18 -17.23 0.58 -5.63
CA ALA A 18 -17.10 -0.47 -6.65
C ALA A 18 -18.24 -1.49 -6.57
N ALA A 19 -18.64 -1.88 -5.36
CA ALA A 19 -19.77 -2.80 -5.14
C ALA A 19 -21.07 -2.20 -5.68
N ALA A 20 -21.36 -0.95 -5.32
CA ALA A 20 -22.57 -0.27 -5.79
C ALA A 20 -22.61 -0.16 -7.30
N MET A 21 -21.49 0.23 -7.92
CA MET A 21 -21.41 0.36 -9.39
C MET A 21 -21.57 -0.98 -10.10
N ARG A 22 -20.98 -2.04 -9.54
CA ARG A 22 -21.12 -3.38 -10.14
C ARG A 22 -22.56 -3.90 -10.03
N ALA A 23 -23.26 -3.62 -8.93
CA ALA A 23 -24.66 -4.01 -8.78
C ALA A 23 -25.57 -3.30 -9.79
N ILE A 24 -25.26 -2.08 -10.15
CA ILE A 24 -25.94 -1.33 -11.21
C ILE A 24 -25.82 -2.06 -12.56
N ASP A 25 -24.67 -2.64 -12.86
CA ASP A 25 -24.46 -3.41 -14.08
C ASP A 25 -25.43 -4.61 -14.18
N PHE A 26 -25.87 -5.14 -13.04
CA PHE A 26 -26.86 -6.22 -12.96
C PHE A 26 -28.30 -5.70 -12.91
N GLY A 27 -28.50 -4.41 -13.12
CA GLY A 27 -29.85 -3.80 -13.11
C GLY A 27 -30.51 -3.74 -11.74
N GLN A 28 -29.74 -3.83 -10.67
CA GLN A 28 -30.27 -3.90 -9.31
C GLN A 28 -30.52 -2.52 -8.73
N LYS A 29 -31.50 -2.43 -7.81
CA LYS A 29 -31.78 -1.21 -7.05
C LYS A 29 -30.86 -1.15 -5.84
N VAL A 30 -29.99 -0.12 -5.80
CA VAL A 30 -28.90 0.00 -4.82
C VAL A 30 -29.03 1.27 -4.00
N ILE A 31 -28.78 1.17 -2.69
CA ILE A 31 -28.51 2.31 -1.82
C ILE A 31 -27.09 2.22 -1.30
N LEU A 32 -26.32 3.30 -1.45
CA LEU A 32 -24.97 3.47 -0.90
C LEU A 32 -25.03 4.49 0.23
N ILE A 33 -24.59 4.07 1.42
CA ILE A 33 -24.64 4.91 2.62
C ILE A 33 -23.23 5.26 3.05
N GLU A 34 -22.89 6.55 3.15
CA GLU A 34 -21.60 7.03 3.60
C GLU A 34 -21.76 8.08 4.70
N LYS A 35 -21.16 7.83 5.86
CA LYS A 35 -21.21 8.75 7.00
C LYS A 35 -20.35 10.00 6.84
N GLY A 36 -19.26 9.87 6.10
CA GLY A 36 -18.30 10.94 5.85
C GLY A 36 -18.38 11.45 4.41
N LYS A 37 -17.21 11.54 3.80
CA LYS A 37 -17.08 12.01 2.42
C LYS A 37 -17.00 10.83 1.47
N ILE A 38 -17.68 10.92 0.33
CA ILE A 38 -17.60 9.89 -0.70
C ILE A 38 -16.15 9.68 -1.15
N GLY A 39 -15.75 8.42 -1.36
CA GLY A 39 -14.38 8.04 -1.68
C GLY A 39 -13.57 7.60 -0.47
N GLY A 40 -14.03 7.91 0.76
CA GLY A 40 -13.44 7.44 2.01
C GLY A 40 -12.01 7.91 2.26
N ALA A 41 -11.33 7.23 3.19
CA ALA A 41 -9.95 7.51 3.57
C ALA A 41 -8.95 7.38 2.41
N GLY A 42 -9.26 6.61 1.39
CA GLY A 42 -8.41 6.47 0.20
C GLY A 42 -8.20 7.78 -0.54
N ILE A 43 -9.14 8.72 -0.49
CA ILE A 43 -9.02 10.04 -1.12
C ILE A 43 -8.49 11.08 -0.13
N TYR A 44 -9.09 11.16 1.08
CA TYR A 44 -8.87 12.31 1.96
C TYR A 44 -7.69 12.15 2.90
N ASP A 45 -7.49 10.96 3.48
CA ASP A 45 -6.51 10.72 4.53
C ASP A 45 -5.51 9.61 4.17
N GLY A 46 -5.65 9.01 3.00
CA GLY A 46 -4.90 7.80 2.63
C GLY A 46 -4.09 7.95 1.34
N ALA A 47 -4.32 7.01 0.43
CA ALA A 47 -3.44 6.77 -0.72
C ALA A 47 -3.22 7.99 -1.61
N LEU A 48 -4.28 8.68 -2.06
CA LEU A 48 -4.12 9.81 -2.97
C LEU A 48 -3.32 10.94 -2.33
N THR A 49 -3.58 11.24 -1.07
CA THR A 49 -2.91 12.29 -0.32
C THR A 49 -1.43 11.99 -0.11
N SER A 50 -1.10 10.80 0.40
CA SER A 50 0.29 10.41 0.63
C SER A 50 1.06 10.25 -0.69
N LYS A 51 0.42 9.74 -1.75
CA LYS A 51 1.08 9.55 -3.05
C LYS A 51 1.35 10.89 -3.74
N THR A 52 0.42 11.85 -3.68
CA THR A 52 0.66 13.21 -4.19
C THR A 52 1.81 13.87 -3.44
N THR A 53 1.84 13.75 -2.12
CA THR A 53 2.92 14.29 -1.29
C THR A 53 4.26 13.63 -1.60
N TRP A 54 4.27 12.31 -1.79
CA TRP A 54 5.47 11.58 -2.19
C TRP A 54 5.99 12.03 -3.55
N GLU A 55 5.10 12.22 -4.54
CA GLU A 55 5.49 12.70 -5.87
C GLU A 55 6.16 14.07 -5.79
N LEU A 56 5.60 15.00 -5.01
CA LEU A 56 6.19 16.32 -4.80
C LEU A 56 7.54 16.21 -4.09
N ALA A 57 7.62 15.43 -3.02
CA ALA A 57 8.86 15.23 -2.27
C ALA A 57 9.97 14.64 -3.14
N THR A 58 9.63 13.69 -4.00
CA THR A 58 10.57 13.06 -4.94
C THR A 58 11.08 14.06 -5.96
N LYS A 59 10.23 14.93 -6.49
CA LYS A 59 10.63 16.00 -7.40
C LYS A 59 11.58 17.00 -6.73
N VAL A 60 11.25 17.43 -5.51
CA VAL A 60 12.11 18.34 -4.74
C VAL A 60 13.47 17.70 -4.49
N HIS A 61 13.50 16.43 -4.10
CA HIS A 61 14.74 15.69 -3.87
C HIS A 61 15.60 15.63 -5.17
N SER A 62 15.00 15.31 -6.30
CA SER A 62 15.69 15.24 -7.60
C SER A 62 16.22 16.60 -8.05
N ILE A 63 15.42 17.65 -7.87
CA ILE A 63 15.87 19.03 -8.16
C ILE A 63 17.08 19.38 -7.30
N ASN A 64 17.05 19.07 -6.02
CA ASN A 64 18.11 19.40 -5.08
C ASN A 64 19.38 18.57 -5.32
N GLU A 65 19.27 17.34 -5.78
CA GLU A 65 20.44 16.59 -6.24
C GLU A 65 21.13 17.28 -7.41
N MET A 66 20.35 17.72 -8.39
CA MET A 66 20.87 18.44 -9.57
C MET A 66 21.50 19.78 -9.19
N LEU A 67 20.83 20.53 -8.31
CA LEU A 67 21.36 21.83 -7.83
C LEU A 67 22.67 21.63 -7.05
N ALA A 68 22.75 20.65 -6.18
CA ALA A 68 23.96 20.33 -5.41
C ALA A 68 25.14 19.94 -6.32
N GLN A 69 24.90 19.15 -7.36
CA GLN A 69 25.92 18.77 -8.34
C GLN A 69 26.47 19.96 -9.11
N ASN A 70 25.72 21.05 -9.20
CA ASN A 70 26.10 22.29 -9.89
C ASN A 70 26.44 23.43 -8.92
N ASN A 71 26.69 23.11 -7.65
CA ASN A 71 27.02 24.09 -6.60
C ASN A 71 25.98 25.21 -6.45
N ARG A 72 24.69 24.85 -6.60
CA ARG A 72 23.57 25.76 -6.45
C ARG A 72 22.88 25.55 -5.12
N LYS A 73 22.21 26.61 -4.64
CA LYS A 73 21.42 26.52 -3.40
C LYS A 73 20.23 25.59 -3.57
N PRO A 74 19.83 24.85 -2.52
CA PRO A 74 18.65 24.01 -2.56
C PRO A 74 17.38 24.81 -2.85
N PHE A 75 16.48 24.20 -3.59
CA PHE A 75 15.11 24.65 -3.75
C PHE A 75 14.29 24.24 -2.51
N GLU A 76 13.47 25.16 -2.04
CA GLU A 76 12.56 24.89 -0.94
C GLU A 76 11.11 25.03 -1.43
N MET A 77 10.32 23.97 -1.28
CA MET A 77 8.89 24.04 -1.52
C MET A 77 8.17 24.33 -0.22
N SER A 78 7.32 25.34 -0.18
CA SER A 78 6.57 25.68 1.02
C SER A 78 5.54 24.59 1.35
N TRP A 79 5.29 24.36 2.63
CA TRP A 79 4.23 23.42 3.05
C TRP A 79 2.85 23.86 2.55
N SER A 80 2.62 25.16 2.47
CA SER A 80 1.39 25.73 1.91
C SER A 80 1.17 25.27 0.46
N ASP A 81 2.23 25.29 -0.36
CA ASP A 81 2.16 24.82 -1.75
C ASP A 81 1.92 23.30 -1.84
N VAL A 82 2.54 22.54 -0.95
CA VAL A 82 2.27 21.10 -0.85
C VAL A 82 0.80 20.84 -0.54
N LYS A 83 0.25 21.52 0.48
CA LYS A 83 -1.15 21.39 0.87
C LYS A 83 -2.10 21.78 -0.26
N GLN A 84 -1.79 22.83 -1.00
CA GLN A 84 -2.60 23.27 -2.12
C GLN A 84 -2.62 22.21 -3.23
N THR A 85 -1.47 21.67 -3.60
CA THR A 85 -1.39 20.61 -4.62
C THR A 85 -2.16 19.36 -4.21
N VAL A 86 -2.04 18.95 -2.94
CA VAL A 86 -2.80 17.82 -2.39
C VAL A 86 -4.30 18.13 -2.46
N SER A 87 -4.71 19.33 -2.08
CA SER A 87 -6.11 19.75 -2.14
C SER A 87 -6.67 19.71 -3.55
N GLU A 88 -5.88 20.13 -4.54
CA GLU A 88 -6.26 20.05 -5.96
C GLU A 88 -6.45 18.60 -6.42
N ALA A 89 -5.54 17.70 -6.06
CA ALA A 89 -5.67 16.28 -6.40
C ALA A 89 -6.93 15.67 -5.76
N ILE A 90 -7.19 15.98 -4.51
CA ILE A 90 -8.41 15.54 -3.80
C ILE A 90 -9.65 16.11 -4.48
N PHE A 91 -9.62 17.40 -4.83
CA PHE A 91 -10.74 18.06 -5.50
C PHE A 91 -11.06 17.39 -6.83
N ASP A 92 -10.06 17.11 -7.66
CA ASP A 92 -10.25 16.44 -8.95
C ASP A 92 -10.95 15.09 -8.78
N ARG A 93 -10.50 14.30 -7.82
CA ARG A 93 -11.09 12.98 -7.57
C ARG A 93 -12.50 13.10 -6.99
N LYS A 94 -12.71 14.04 -6.08
CA LYS A 94 -14.01 14.34 -5.50
C LYS A 94 -15.02 14.75 -6.55
N GLN A 95 -14.61 15.60 -7.51
CA GLN A 95 -15.47 16.02 -8.61
C GLN A 95 -15.88 14.84 -9.50
N GLN A 96 -14.99 13.91 -9.74
CA GLN A 96 -15.32 12.70 -10.50
C GLN A 96 -16.42 11.89 -9.80
N TYR A 97 -16.30 11.67 -8.49
CA TYR A 97 -17.33 10.97 -7.73
C TYR A 97 -18.64 11.74 -7.69
N ALA A 98 -18.60 13.04 -7.44
CA ALA A 98 -19.81 13.88 -7.35
C ALA A 98 -20.57 13.92 -8.66
N ALA A 99 -19.86 14.10 -9.78
CA ALA A 99 -20.45 14.09 -11.12
C ALA A 99 -21.08 12.74 -11.45
N HIS A 100 -20.39 11.65 -11.11
CA HIS A 100 -20.86 10.29 -11.35
C HIS A 100 -22.14 10.00 -10.58
N ILE A 101 -22.19 10.32 -9.29
CA ILE A 101 -23.37 10.15 -8.44
C ILE A 101 -24.54 10.99 -8.96
N LYS A 102 -24.29 12.25 -9.32
CA LYS A 102 -25.32 13.14 -9.84
C LYS A 102 -25.97 12.60 -11.12
N LEU A 103 -25.16 12.06 -12.04
CA LEU A 103 -25.66 11.45 -13.27
C LEU A 103 -26.50 10.21 -12.98
N LEU A 104 -26.07 9.36 -12.05
CA LEU A 104 -26.77 8.13 -11.68
C LEU A 104 -28.10 8.40 -10.97
N GLN A 105 -28.21 9.49 -10.21
CA GLN A 105 -29.42 9.90 -9.50
C GLN A 105 -30.35 10.77 -10.34
N ASN A 106 -30.00 11.08 -11.58
CA ASN A 106 -30.83 11.89 -12.45
C ASN A 106 -32.15 11.19 -12.72
N GLU A 107 -33.28 11.93 -12.69
CA GLU A 107 -34.64 11.42 -12.94
C GLU A 107 -34.80 10.76 -14.31
N THR A 108 -33.98 11.16 -15.28
CA THR A 108 -33.97 10.57 -16.62
C THR A 108 -33.16 9.28 -16.72
N SER A 109 -32.41 8.92 -15.67
CA SER A 109 -31.63 7.69 -15.63
C SER A 109 -32.53 6.47 -15.46
N THR A 110 -32.22 5.39 -16.18
CA THR A 110 -32.89 4.09 -15.99
C THR A 110 -32.30 3.32 -14.80
N VAL A 111 -31.19 3.82 -14.22
CA VAL A 111 -30.52 3.24 -13.08
C VAL A 111 -31.25 3.59 -11.78
N ARG A 112 -31.39 2.60 -10.90
CA ARG A 112 -32.04 2.77 -9.59
C ARG A 112 -30.97 2.82 -8.50
N PHE A 113 -30.39 4.01 -8.34
CA PHE A 113 -29.30 4.25 -7.39
C PHE A 113 -29.64 5.42 -6.48
N ASP A 114 -29.53 5.19 -5.17
CA ASP A 114 -29.63 6.23 -4.16
C ASP A 114 -28.35 6.33 -3.38
N TYR A 115 -27.87 7.55 -3.17
CA TYR A 115 -26.78 7.88 -2.29
C TYR A 115 -27.31 8.58 -1.05
N ALA A 116 -27.00 8.01 0.13
CA ALA A 116 -27.42 8.59 1.41
C ALA A 116 -26.19 8.98 2.22
N ARG A 117 -26.09 10.27 2.56
CA ARG A 117 -25.07 10.76 3.48
C ARG A 117 -25.60 10.64 4.91
N GLY A 118 -25.09 9.68 5.64
CA GLY A 118 -25.53 9.40 6.99
C GLY A 118 -24.83 8.18 7.59
N THR A 119 -25.21 7.87 8.83
CA THR A 119 -24.69 6.73 9.57
C THR A 119 -25.65 5.56 9.43
N ALA A 120 -25.15 4.41 9.01
CA ALA A 120 -25.92 3.20 8.87
C ALA A 120 -25.78 2.32 10.12
N LYS A 121 -26.91 1.73 10.54
CA LYS A 121 -26.94 0.73 11.60
C LYS A 121 -27.91 -0.38 11.22
N MET A 122 -27.44 -1.61 11.15
CA MET A 122 -28.29 -2.77 10.90
C MET A 122 -29.19 -3.00 12.13
N LEU A 123 -30.47 -3.10 11.92
CA LEU A 123 -31.45 -3.47 12.94
C LEU A 123 -31.74 -4.97 12.89
N SER A 124 -31.56 -5.57 11.73
CA SER A 124 -31.66 -7.01 11.47
C SER A 124 -30.77 -7.34 10.25
N GLU A 125 -30.84 -8.57 9.78
CA GLU A 125 -30.16 -8.99 8.56
C GLU A 125 -30.67 -8.30 7.28
N ASN A 126 -31.83 -7.63 7.34
CA ASN A 126 -32.43 -6.96 6.18
C ASN A 126 -32.76 -5.50 6.41
N GLU A 127 -32.90 -5.06 7.64
CA GLU A 127 -33.31 -3.69 7.96
C GLU A 127 -32.13 -2.85 8.37
N VAL A 128 -31.95 -1.70 7.72
CA VAL A 128 -30.86 -0.75 7.98
C VAL A 128 -31.45 0.62 8.34
N GLU A 129 -31.07 1.11 9.52
CA GLU A 129 -31.42 2.45 9.97
C GLU A 129 -30.37 3.45 9.48
N ILE A 130 -30.81 4.53 8.89
CA ILE A 130 -29.95 5.61 8.37
C ILE A 130 -30.24 6.87 9.18
N THR A 131 -29.22 7.36 9.89
CA THR A 131 -29.26 8.62 10.62
C THR A 131 -28.52 9.70 9.86
N SER A 132 -29.22 10.76 9.48
CA SER A 132 -28.65 11.88 8.74
C SER A 132 -29.11 13.21 9.36
N LYS A 133 -28.64 14.32 8.78
CA LYS A 133 -29.13 15.67 9.19
C LYS A 133 -30.61 15.84 8.98
N LYS A 134 -31.23 15.04 8.10
CA LYS A 134 -32.66 15.09 7.80
C LYS A 134 -33.51 14.25 8.76
N GLY A 135 -32.88 13.56 9.70
CA GLY A 135 -33.54 12.68 10.64
C GLY A 135 -33.16 11.24 10.52
N VAL A 136 -34.00 10.35 11.01
CA VAL A 136 -33.77 8.90 11.04
C VAL A 136 -34.82 8.23 10.17
N LYS A 137 -34.34 7.33 9.26
CA LYS A 137 -35.26 6.50 8.47
C LYS A 137 -34.67 5.09 8.37
N SER A 138 -35.51 4.11 8.10
CA SER A 138 -35.05 2.74 7.85
C SER A 138 -35.38 2.30 6.42
N VAL A 139 -34.58 1.42 5.90
CA VAL A 139 -34.78 0.79 4.58
C VAL A 139 -34.68 -0.74 4.74
N TRP A 140 -35.30 -1.43 3.80
CA TRP A 140 -35.15 -2.88 3.67
C TRP A 140 -34.18 -3.18 2.53
N ALA A 141 -33.28 -4.15 2.72
CA ALA A 141 -32.40 -4.64 1.68
C ALA A 141 -32.39 -6.16 1.66
N ASP A 142 -32.50 -6.75 0.46
CA ASP A 142 -32.39 -8.18 0.30
C ASP A 142 -30.99 -8.66 0.64
N HIS A 143 -29.98 -7.87 0.28
CA HIS A 143 -28.56 -8.14 0.56
C HIS A 143 -27.88 -6.89 1.09
N ILE A 144 -26.87 -7.10 1.94
CA ILE A 144 -26.08 -6.02 2.52
C ILE A 144 -24.60 -6.32 2.26
N ILE A 145 -23.84 -5.32 1.81
CA ILE A 145 -22.38 -5.36 1.72
C ILE A 145 -21.82 -4.35 2.72
N ILE A 146 -21.00 -4.83 3.65
CA ILE A 146 -20.29 -4.01 4.62
C ILE A 146 -18.92 -3.65 4.05
N ALA A 147 -18.67 -2.36 3.85
CA ALA A 147 -17.44 -1.82 3.27
C ALA A 147 -16.97 -0.61 4.08
N THR A 148 -16.97 -0.74 5.39
CA THR A 148 -16.73 0.36 6.33
C THR A 148 -15.26 0.70 6.53
N GLY A 149 -14.35 -0.10 5.96
CA GLY A 149 -12.94 0.20 5.94
C GLY A 149 -12.23 0.05 7.28
N SER A 150 -11.15 0.77 7.43
CA SER A 150 -10.28 0.76 8.61
C SER A 150 -9.85 2.16 8.98
N ARG A 151 -9.24 2.27 10.16
CA ARG A 151 -8.66 3.53 10.67
C ARG A 151 -7.31 3.26 11.31
N PRO A 152 -6.44 4.29 11.48
CA PRO A 152 -5.18 4.11 12.18
C PRO A 152 -5.38 3.61 13.61
N ARG A 153 -4.51 2.67 14.02
CA ARG A 153 -4.50 2.17 15.39
C ARG A 153 -3.99 3.24 16.34
N LYS A 154 -4.62 3.36 17.50
CA LYS A 154 -4.14 4.18 18.61
C LYS A 154 -3.53 3.28 19.67
N LEU A 155 -2.43 3.76 20.28
CA LEU A 155 -1.78 3.04 21.37
C LEU A 155 -2.37 3.48 22.70
N PRO A 156 -2.67 2.53 23.63
CA PRO A 156 -3.34 2.88 24.90
C PRO A 156 -2.53 3.79 25.81
N HIS A 157 -1.20 3.78 25.69
CA HIS A 157 -0.30 4.55 26.58
C HIS A 157 0.20 5.86 25.97
N ILE A 158 -0.23 6.17 24.76
CA ILE A 158 0.18 7.39 24.03
C ILE A 158 -1.08 8.13 23.62
N THR A 159 -1.25 9.33 24.14
CA THR A 159 -2.38 10.18 23.76
C THR A 159 -2.06 10.90 22.46
N SER A 160 -2.77 10.54 21.39
CA SER A 160 -2.65 11.26 20.12
C SER A 160 -3.70 12.38 20.06
N ASP A 161 -3.22 13.61 19.92
CA ASP A 161 -4.07 14.79 19.79
C ASP A 161 -4.29 15.19 18.32
N GLU A 162 -3.73 14.44 17.38
CA GLU A 162 -3.71 14.70 15.94
C GLU A 162 -3.09 16.07 15.57
N LYS A 163 -2.27 16.63 16.45
CA LYS A 163 -1.56 17.90 16.26
C LYS A 163 -0.07 17.77 16.55
N ILE A 164 0.29 17.31 17.73
CA ILE A 164 1.67 17.12 18.18
C ILE A 164 2.05 15.65 18.04
N ILE A 165 1.20 14.77 18.54
CA ILE A 165 1.30 13.31 18.32
C ILE A 165 0.17 12.92 17.38
N MET A 166 0.51 12.52 16.17
CA MET A 166 -0.45 12.30 15.08
C MET A 166 -0.44 10.85 14.61
N THR A 167 -1.57 10.44 14.07
CA THR A 167 -1.62 9.36 13.09
C THR A 167 -1.48 9.97 11.68
N SER A 168 -1.52 9.15 10.64
CA SER A 168 -1.50 9.64 9.25
C SER A 168 -2.63 10.65 8.96
N ASP A 169 -3.71 10.61 9.71
CA ASP A 169 -4.85 11.52 9.54
C ASP A 169 -4.50 12.98 9.89
N GLY A 170 -3.51 13.20 10.75
CA GLY A 170 -3.11 14.54 11.19
C GLY A 170 -2.10 15.25 10.29
N ILE A 171 -1.40 14.52 9.44
CA ILE A 171 -0.27 15.06 8.65
C ILE A 171 -0.68 16.26 7.79
N HIS A 172 -1.81 16.17 7.11
CA HIS A 172 -2.25 17.23 6.17
C HIS A 172 -2.86 18.43 6.86
N HIS A 173 -3.09 18.35 8.16
CA HIS A 173 -3.60 19.45 8.96
C HIS A 173 -2.47 20.26 9.64
N MET A 174 -1.21 19.90 9.43
CA MET A 174 -0.08 20.68 9.91
C MET A 174 -0.03 22.06 9.23
N ASP A 175 0.38 23.09 9.96
CA ASP A 175 0.54 24.43 9.43
C ASP A 175 1.84 24.60 8.65
N ASP A 176 2.87 23.87 9.03
CA ASP A 176 4.20 23.92 8.40
C ASP A 176 4.92 22.59 8.60
N TYR A 177 6.04 22.42 7.91
CA TYR A 177 6.94 21.30 8.18
C TYR A 177 7.36 21.30 9.64
N PRO A 178 7.33 20.16 10.33
CA PRO A 178 7.97 20.10 11.63
C PRO A 178 9.48 20.22 11.47
N LYS A 179 10.16 20.86 12.41
CA LYS A 179 11.62 20.93 12.41
C LYS A 179 12.23 19.55 12.67
N SER A 180 11.55 18.76 13.48
CA SER A 180 11.92 17.38 13.78
C SER A 180 10.66 16.54 13.95
N LEU A 181 10.76 15.29 13.53
CA LEU A 181 9.65 14.34 13.53
C LEU A 181 10.18 12.97 13.93
N VAL A 182 9.57 12.33 14.93
CA VAL A 182 9.80 10.93 15.21
C VAL A 182 8.65 10.10 14.66
N ILE A 183 8.98 9.03 13.96
CA ILE A 183 8.01 8.08 13.41
C ILE A 183 8.13 6.77 14.20
N LEU A 184 7.05 6.34 14.81
CA LEU A 184 6.98 5.07 15.52
C LEU A 184 6.39 4.01 14.59
N GLY A 185 7.19 3.00 14.27
CA GLY A 185 6.84 1.90 13.38
C GLY A 185 7.54 2.01 12.03
N ALA A 186 8.37 1.00 11.73
CA ALA A 186 9.21 0.94 10.53
C ALA A 186 8.65 -0.01 9.46
N GLY A 187 7.32 -0.12 9.37
CA GLY A 187 6.62 -0.76 8.27
C GLY A 187 6.52 0.15 7.05
N VAL A 188 5.67 -0.21 6.09
CA VAL A 188 5.54 0.53 4.82
C VAL A 188 5.17 1.98 5.06
N ILE A 189 4.12 2.24 5.83
CA ILE A 189 3.62 3.61 6.06
C ILE A 189 4.67 4.47 6.76
N GLY A 190 5.32 3.95 7.79
CA GLY A 190 6.38 4.68 8.49
C GLY A 190 7.55 5.02 7.58
N CYS A 191 7.99 4.07 6.76
CA CYS A 191 9.08 4.29 5.81
C CYS A 191 8.66 5.23 4.67
N GLU A 192 7.41 5.21 4.23
CA GLU A 192 6.90 6.17 3.23
C GLU A 192 6.94 7.60 3.76
N TYR A 193 6.48 7.84 4.98
CA TYR A 193 6.54 9.19 5.57
C TYR A 193 7.96 9.62 5.91
N ALA A 194 8.82 8.70 6.34
CA ALA A 194 10.26 8.99 6.50
C ALA A 194 10.88 9.45 5.17
N THR A 195 10.51 8.80 4.07
CA THR A 195 10.93 9.17 2.72
C THR A 195 10.43 10.57 2.36
N ILE A 196 9.14 10.83 2.55
CA ILE A 196 8.51 12.11 2.20
C ILE A 196 9.21 13.27 2.92
N PHE A 197 9.29 13.22 4.24
CA PHE A 197 9.81 14.34 5.03
C PHE A 197 11.32 14.52 4.87
N SER A 198 12.08 13.43 4.71
CA SER A 198 13.50 13.56 4.43
C SER A 198 13.77 14.12 3.03
N ASN A 199 12.96 13.76 2.04
CA ASN A 199 13.09 14.25 0.66
C ASN A 199 12.80 15.75 0.53
N PHE A 200 11.84 16.28 1.28
CA PHE A 200 11.60 17.72 1.30
C PHE A 200 12.76 18.52 1.90
N GLY A 201 13.58 17.88 2.73
CA GLY A 201 14.79 18.49 3.28
C GLY A 201 14.56 19.54 4.37
N LYS A 202 13.35 19.64 4.92
CA LYS A 202 12.98 20.66 5.91
C LYS A 202 12.83 20.09 7.32
N THR A 203 12.86 18.77 7.47
CA THR A 203 12.55 18.07 8.73
C THR A 203 13.66 17.09 9.06
N LYS A 204 14.16 17.13 10.32
CA LYS A 204 14.99 16.05 10.83
C LYS A 204 14.09 14.88 11.21
N VAL A 205 14.28 13.72 10.61
CA VAL A 205 13.44 12.54 10.80
C VAL A 205 14.15 11.49 11.64
N TYR A 206 13.44 10.97 12.63
CA TYR A 206 13.84 9.81 13.43
C TYR A 206 12.82 8.70 13.18
N LEU A 207 13.28 7.49 13.01
CA LEU A 207 12.44 6.32 12.79
C LEU A 207 12.74 5.27 13.87
N ILE A 208 11.73 4.88 14.64
CA ILE A 208 11.88 3.87 15.68
C ILE A 208 11.48 2.52 15.10
N ASP A 209 12.43 1.59 15.11
CA ASP A 209 12.26 0.24 14.65
C ASP A 209 12.51 -0.74 15.80
N ARG A 210 11.49 -1.50 16.15
CA ARG A 210 11.59 -2.53 17.19
C ARG A 210 12.34 -3.77 16.70
N ALA A 211 12.29 -4.04 15.41
CA ALA A 211 13.00 -5.15 14.78
C ALA A 211 14.47 -4.79 14.51
N ASP A 212 15.25 -5.76 14.08
CA ASP A 212 16.65 -5.57 13.73
C ASP A 212 16.83 -4.86 12.36
N ARG A 213 15.78 -4.79 11.57
CA ARG A 213 15.77 -4.04 10.30
C ARG A 213 14.40 -3.48 9.99
N ILE A 214 14.35 -2.41 9.21
CA ILE A 214 13.11 -1.87 8.69
C ILE A 214 12.48 -2.86 7.71
N LEU A 215 11.17 -2.75 7.47
CA LEU A 215 10.43 -3.61 6.55
C LEU A 215 10.74 -5.10 6.77
N PRO A 216 10.51 -5.64 7.98
CA PRO A 216 10.99 -6.97 8.34
C PRO A 216 10.40 -8.10 7.52
N PHE A 217 9.23 -7.88 6.90
CA PHE A 217 8.54 -8.82 6.02
C PHE A 217 9.06 -8.79 4.57
N GLU A 218 9.80 -7.73 4.19
CA GLU A 218 10.25 -7.52 2.81
C GLU A 218 11.62 -8.16 2.59
N ASP A 219 12.01 -8.27 1.32
CA ASP A 219 13.30 -8.79 0.90
C ASP A 219 14.46 -8.04 1.60
N GLU A 220 15.45 -8.77 2.09
CA GLU A 220 16.59 -8.18 2.82
C GLU A 220 17.35 -7.16 1.99
N ASP A 221 17.58 -7.43 0.69
CA ASP A 221 18.31 -6.52 -0.17
C ASP A 221 17.53 -5.24 -0.43
N VAL A 222 16.21 -5.37 -0.58
CA VAL A 222 15.30 -4.21 -0.73
C VAL A 222 15.30 -3.37 0.54
N ALA A 223 15.07 -4.00 1.68
CA ALA A 223 15.05 -3.30 2.97
C ALA A 223 16.39 -2.64 3.28
N GLY A 224 17.49 -3.31 2.95
CA GLY A 224 18.84 -2.78 3.11
C GLY A 224 19.09 -1.53 2.28
N MET A 225 18.69 -1.52 1.02
CA MET A 225 18.84 -0.33 0.16
C MET A 225 17.99 0.83 0.66
N VAL A 226 16.74 0.59 1.04
CA VAL A 226 15.87 1.64 1.60
C VAL A 226 16.47 2.21 2.88
N SER A 227 16.95 1.34 3.78
CA SER A 227 17.59 1.75 5.02
C SER A 227 18.80 2.64 4.78
N ASP A 228 19.70 2.23 3.87
CA ASP A 228 20.90 2.98 3.54
C ASP A 228 20.55 4.34 2.92
N ASN A 229 19.59 4.37 2.01
CA ASN A 229 19.16 5.61 1.37
C ASN A 229 18.51 6.58 2.36
N LEU A 230 17.69 6.08 3.28
CA LEU A 230 17.10 6.93 4.34
C LEU A 230 18.19 7.52 5.24
N LYS A 231 19.19 6.74 5.64
CA LYS A 231 20.31 7.22 6.46
C LYS A 231 21.13 8.27 5.70
N GLU A 232 21.44 8.04 4.44
CA GLU A 232 22.14 9.00 3.60
C GLU A 232 21.34 10.31 3.43
N ASN A 233 20.02 10.21 3.45
CA ASN A 233 19.11 11.37 3.36
C ASN A 233 18.85 12.02 4.72
N GLY A 234 19.62 11.68 5.74
CA GLY A 234 19.61 12.31 7.05
C GLY A 234 18.66 11.71 8.08
N VAL A 235 18.03 10.59 7.79
CA VAL A 235 17.16 9.90 8.75
C VAL A 235 17.99 9.14 9.78
N THR A 236 17.69 9.35 11.07
CA THR A 236 18.24 8.51 12.14
C THR A 236 17.29 7.34 12.39
N ILE A 237 17.77 6.12 12.20
CA ILE A 237 17.01 4.91 12.47
C ILE A 237 17.44 4.34 13.81
N HIS A 238 16.51 4.31 14.76
CA HIS A 238 16.71 3.64 16.06
C HIS A 238 16.36 2.16 15.89
N SER A 239 17.34 1.36 15.46
CA SER A 239 17.14 -0.07 15.22
C SER A 239 17.15 -0.85 16.54
N THR A 240 16.33 -1.90 16.63
CA THR A 240 16.19 -2.75 17.82
C THR A 240 15.91 -1.94 19.08
N ALA A 241 15.21 -0.84 18.94
CA ALA A 241 14.90 0.06 20.01
C ALA A 241 13.46 -0.15 20.49
N LYS A 242 13.30 -0.26 21.80
CA LYS A 242 11.99 -0.33 22.43
C LYS A 242 11.59 1.06 22.90
N LEU A 243 10.40 1.49 22.51
CA LEU A 243 9.83 2.73 23.02
C LEU A 243 9.36 2.50 24.46
N GLU A 244 9.96 3.21 25.43
CA GLU A 244 9.58 3.13 26.84
C GLU A 244 8.45 4.09 27.18
N ARG A 245 8.50 5.30 26.65
CA ARG A 245 7.45 6.32 26.81
C ARG A 245 7.50 7.34 25.69
N MET A 246 6.38 7.98 25.47
CA MET A 246 6.24 9.11 24.56
C MET A 246 5.13 10.01 25.11
N GLU A 247 5.43 11.26 25.32
CA GLU A 247 4.48 12.22 25.90
C GLU A 247 4.73 13.63 25.37
N ILE A 248 3.71 14.47 25.51
CA ILE A 248 3.82 15.88 25.17
C ILE A 248 4.36 16.64 26.40
N VAL A 249 5.47 17.33 26.24
CA VAL A 249 6.12 18.11 27.25
C VAL A 249 6.45 19.48 26.67
N ASP A 250 5.94 20.55 27.27
CA ASP A 250 6.17 21.94 26.83
C ASP A 250 5.83 22.18 25.33
N GLY A 251 4.76 21.52 24.85
CA GLY A 251 4.31 21.68 23.47
C GLY A 251 5.11 20.87 22.45
N GLU A 252 6.05 20.06 22.88
CA GLU A 252 6.87 19.19 22.05
C GLU A 252 6.68 17.73 22.46
N VAL A 253 7.28 16.82 21.71
CA VAL A 253 7.29 15.38 22.01
C VAL A 253 8.60 15.05 22.73
N GLU A 254 8.49 14.40 23.88
CA GLU A 254 9.62 13.78 24.56
C GLU A 254 9.42 12.27 24.52
N TYR A 255 10.39 11.55 23.97
CA TYR A 255 10.34 10.09 23.96
C TYR A 255 11.61 9.48 24.51
N GLU A 256 11.44 8.32 25.15
CA GLU A 256 12.54 7.53 25.69
C GLU A 256 12.53 6.16 25.02
N ILE A 257 13.70 5.76 24.54
CA ILE A 257 13.94 4.44 23.98
C ILE A 257 14.98 3.69 24.82
N SER A 258 14.86 2.37 24.85
CA SER A 258 15.89 1.48 25.39
C SER A 258 16.49 0.66 24.26
N ASN A 259 17.81 0.53 24.29
CA ASN A 259 18.57 -0.23 23.32
C ASN A 259 18.90 -1.64 23.86
N THR A 260 19.33 -2.55 23.00
CA THR A 260 19.65 -3.93 23.38
C THR A 260 20.79 -4.06 24.36
N ASP A 261 21.70 -3.06 24.41
CA ASP A 261 22.80 -3.00 25.39
C ASP A 261 22.37 -2.48 26.78
N GLY A 262 21.07 -2.19 26.94
CA GLY A 262 20.52 -1.64 28.18
C GLY A 262 20.62 -0.13 28.32
N SER A 263 21.25 0.56 27.36
CA SER A 263 21.30 2.02 27.36
C SER A 263 19.94 2.62 27.03
N ARG A 264 19.70 3.82 27.59
CA ARG A 264 18.48 4.58 27.35
C ARG A 264 18.81 5.94 26.78
N GLU A 265 17.95 6.43 25.90
CA GLU A 265 18.05 7.75 25.30
C GLU A 265 16.73 8.48 25.46
N ILE A 266 16.81 9.74 25.84
CA ILE A 266 15.64 10.66 25.89
C ILE A 266 15.87 11.72 24.84
N ILE A 267 14.90 11.85 23.92
CA ILE A 267 15.01 12.75 22.76
C ILE A 267 13.77 13.64 22.72
N ARG A 268 13.99 14.91 22.39
CA ARG A 268 12.92 15.86 22.13
C ARG A 268 12.81 16.15 20.65
N VAL A 269 11.58 16.13 20.14
CA VAL A 269 11.24 16.49 18.75
C VAL A 269 9.97 17.31 18.74
N GLU A 270 9.74 18.01 17.64
CA GLU A 270 8.57 18.88 17.52
C GLU A 270 7.27 18.07 17.42
N LYS A 271 7.27 16.99 16.64
CA LYS A 271 6.07 16.17 16.40
C LYS A 271 6.41 14.68 16.33
N ALA A 272 5.37 13.86 16.50
CA ALA A 272 5.44 12.42 16.35
C ALA A 272 4.35 11.90 15.42
N LEU A 273 4.69 10.89 14.65
CA LEU A 273 3.77 10.13 13.81
C LEU A 273 3.70 8.69 14.30
N LEU A 274 2.50 8.23 14.62
CA LEU A 274 2.25 6.84 14.99
C LEU A 274 1.83 6.07 13.73
N SER A 275 2.66 5.14 13.28
CA SER A 275 2.40 4.26 12.14
C SER A 275 2.46 2.80 12.56
N VAL A 276 1.57 2.43 13.49
CA VAL A 276 1.57 1.14 14.18
C VAL A 276 0.44 0.21 13.72
N GLY A 277 -0.01 0.39 12.49
CA GLY A 277 -1.03 -0.42 11.87
C GLY A 277 -2.41 0.21 11.89
N ARG A 278 -3.40 -0.57 11.44
CA ARG A 278 -4.78 -0.14 11.29
C ARG A 278 -5.71 -1.11 12.01
N VAL A 279 -6.90 -0.64 12.33
CA VAL A 279 -7.97 -1.45 12.94
C VAL A 279 -9.25 -1.32 12.12
N PRO A 280 -10.07 -2.38 12.03
CA PRO A 280 -11.28 -2.34 11.22
C PRO A 280 -12.37 -1.49 11.87
N ASN A 281 -13.20 -0.87 11.04
CA ASN A 281 -14.34 -0.06 11.48
C ASN A 281 -15.57 -0.98 11.62
N VAL A 282 -15.74 -1.58 12.79
CA VAL A 282 -16.78 -2.56 13.06
C VAL A 282 -17.77 -2.13 14.13
N GLU A 283 -17.52 -1.01 14.80
CA GLU A 283 -18.35 -0.53 15.90
C GLU A 283 -19.54 0.27 15.41
N ASN A 284 -20.67 0.17 16.14
CA ASN A 284 -21.87 1.00 15.97
C ASN A 284 -22.57 0.87 14.60
N ILE A 285 -22.37 -0.24 13.92
CA ILE A 285 -23.05 -0.55 12.66
C ILE A 285 -24.09 -1.66 12.77
N GLY A 286 -24.33 -2.15 13.99
CA GLY A 286 -25.39 -3.11 14.25
C GLY A 286 -25.03 -4.56 13.88
N LEU A 287 -23.78 -4.95 13.90
CA LEU A 287 -23.36 -6.32 13.59
C LEU A 287 -24.04 -7.35 14.50
N GLU A 288 -24.16 -7.02 15.78
CA GLU A 288 -24.81 -7.85 16.79
C GLU A 288 -26.30 -8.06 16.50
N ASN A 289 -26.98 -7.03 16.00
CA ASN A 289 -28.42 -7.10 15.65
C ASN A 289 -28.67 -8.02 14.45
N ALA A 290 -27.69 -8.09 13.54
CA ALA A 290 -27.77 -8.91 12.34
C ALA A 290 -27.14 -10.31 12.53
N GLY A 291 -26.49 -10.55 13.66
CA GLY A 291 -25.85 -11.82 13.96
C GLY A 291 -24.50 -12.05 13.22
N VAL A 292 -23.85 -11.00 12.81
CA VAL A 292 -22.56 -11.09 12.09
C VAL A 292 -21.41 -11.32 13.07
N ASN A 293 -20.59 -12.35 12.79
CA ASN A 293 -19.47 -12.72 13.64
C ASN A 293 -18.18 -11.95 13.27
N LEU A 294 -17.40 -11.65 14.31
CA LEU A 294 -16.06 -11.10 14.18
C LEU A 294 -15.01 -12.20 14.40
N SER A 295 -13.84 -12.03 13.76
CA SER A 295 -12.66 -12.85 14.02
C SER A 295 -12.01 -12.45 15.36
N GLU A 296 -10.99 -13.22 15.81
CA GLU A 296 -10.21 -12.90 17.01
C GLU A 296 -9.55 -11.51 16.95
N ARG A 297 -9.26 -11.01 15.74
CA ARG A 297 -8.67 -9.69 15.51
C ARG A 297 -9.71 -8.59 15.25
N ASN A 298 -10.98 -8.88 15.50
CA ASN A 298 -12.12 -7.98 15.29
C ASN A 298 -12.40 -7.58 13.84
N TYR A 299 -11.89 -8.33 12.87
CA TYR A 299 -12.34 -8.21 11.48
C TYR A 299 -13.65 -8.96 11.30
N ILE A 300 -14.44 -8.58 10.31
CA ILE A 300 -15.63 -9.35 9.95
C ILE A 300 -15.17 -10.66 9.30
N SER A 301 -15.57 -11.78 9.88
CA SER A 301 -15.26 -13.09 9.34
C SER A 301 -16.02 -13.33 8.04
N ASP A 302 -15.33 -13.78 7.01
CA ASP A 302 -15.92 -14.07 5.71
C ASP A 302 -15.34 -15.34 5.07
N ASN A 303 -16.14 -15.90 4.18
CA ASN A 303 -15.71 -16.95 3.27
C ASN A 303 -16.00 -16.45 1.85
N ASN A 304 -14.95 -16.09 1.12
CA ASN A 304 -15.09 -15.48 -0.22
C ASN A 304 -16.09 -14.34 -0.23
N THR A 305 -15.91 -13.38 0.67
CA THR A 305 -16.72 -12.20 0.89
C THR A 305 -18.05 -12.41 1.63
N GLN A 306 -18.57 -13.62 1.72
CA GLN A 306 -19.81 -13.89 2.44
C GLN A 306 -19.54 -14.08 3.93
N THR A 307 -20.30 -13.36 4.78
CA THR A 307 -20.24 -13.55 6.24
C THR A 307 -20.98 -14.81 6.68
N ASN A 308 -21.03 -15.09 7.99
CA ASN A 308 -21.84 -16.16 8.53
C ASN A 308 -23.36 -15.95 8.33
N VAL A 309 -23.79 -14.74 8.00
CA VAL A 309 -25.17 -14.42 7.65
C VAL A 309 -25.28 -14.44 6.13
N PRO A 310 -26.08 -15.34 5.54
CA PRO A 310 -26.01 -15.64 4.10
C PRO A 310 -26.24 -14.46 3.15
N ASN A 311 -27.01 -13.45 3.56
CA ASN A 311 -27.31 -12.27 2.74
C ASN A 311 -26.42 -11.07 3.05
N ILE A 312 -25.43 -11.23 3.96
CA ILE A 312 -24.53 -10.16 4.37
C ILE A 312 -23.10 -10.53 3.97
N TYR A 313 -22.45 -9.60 3.27
CA TYR A 313 -21.10 -9.71 2.73
C TYR A 313 -20.20 -8.62 3.32
N ALA A 314 -18.90 -8.87 3.34
CA ALA A 314 -17.91 -7.90 3.80
C ALA A 314 -16.77 -7.82 2.80
N VAL A 315 -16.37 -6.59 2.45
CA VAL A 315 -15.32 -6.34 1.46
C VAL A 315 -14.42 -5.19 1.90
N GLY A 316 -13.19 -5.21 1.41
CA GLY A 316 -12.18 -4.21 1.75
C GLY A 316 -11.56 -4.45 3.12
N ASP A 317 -10.98 -3.40 3.69
CA ASP A 317 -10.18 -3.49 4.92
C ASP A 317 -10.93 -4.09 6.11
N VAL A 318 -12.23 -3.97 6.15
CA VAL A 318 -13.04 -4.50 7.25
C VAL A 318 -13.02 -6.03 7.33
N SER A 319 -12.72 -6.71 6.22
CA SER A 319 -12.65 -8.17 6.15
C SER A 319 -11.28 -8.76 6.52
N GLY A 320 -10.25 -7.93 6.60
CA GLY A 320 -8.95 -8.31 7.16
C GLY A 320 -8.03 -9.15 6.26
N HIS A 321 -8.26 -9.19 4.96
CA HIS A 321 -7.39 -9.91 4.03
C HIS A 321 -6.17 -9.06 3.66
N ILE A 322 -6.24 -8.30 2.58
CA ILE A 322 -5.15 -7.44 2.13
C ILE A 322 -5.67 -6.00 2.04
N ALA A 323 -5.06 -5.09 2.79
CA ALA A 323 -5.49 -3.70 2.89
C ALA A 323 -4.97 -2.86 1.70
N LEU A 324 -5.40 -3.20 0.49
CA LEU A 324 -5.08 -2.46 -0.73
C LEU A 324 -6.38 -2.09 -1.44
N VAL A 325 -6.43 -0.89 -2.02
CA VAL A 325 -7.62 -0.37 -2.73
C VAL A 325 -8.06 -1.30 -3.86
N ASN A 326 -7.14 -1.73 -4.69
CA ASN A 326 -7.44 -2.61 -5.82
C ASN A 326 -7.92 -4.00 -5.40
N ILE A 327 -7.47 -4.49 -4.25
CA ILE A 327 -7.96 -5.76 -3.69
C ILE A 327 -9.39 -5.58 -3.16
N GLY A 328 -9.65 -4.49 -2.44
CA GLY A 328 -11.00 -4.16 -1.97
C GLY A 328 -12.00 -4.04 -3.12
N GLU A 329 -11.59 -3.47 -4.25
CA GLU A 329 -12.42 -3.39 -5.46
C GLU A 329 -12.69 -4.76 -6.07
N ILE A 330 -11.69 -5.64 -6.12
CA ILE A 330 -11.87 -7.03 -6.60
C ILE A 330 -12.83 -7.80 -5.69
N GLU A 331 -12.66 -7.68 -4.39
CA GLU A 331 -13.56 -8.30 -3.41
C GLU A 331 -15.00 -7.79 -3.58
N ALA A 332 -15.15 -6.48 -3.75
CA ALA A 332 -16.47 -5.86 -3.95
C ALA A 332 -17.17 -6.38 -5.19
N ARG A 333 -16.48 -6.43 -6.32
CA ARG A 333 -17.01 -6.99 -7.57
C ARG A 333 -17.36 -8.47 -7.43
N HIS A 334 -16.49 -9.21 -6.78
CA HIS A 334 -16.73 -10.65 -6.52
C HIS A 334 -17.99 -10.87 -5.69
N ALA A 335 -18.16 -10.09 -4.61
CA ALA A 335 -19.35 -10.18 -3.76
C ALA A 335 -20.63 -9.93 -4.56
N VAL A 336 -20.66 -8.89 -5.38
CA VAL A 336 -21.82 -8.55 -6.21
C VAL A 336 -22.09 -9.62 -7.27
N GLU A 337 -21.06 -10.10 -7.94
CA GLU A 337 -21.17 -11.17 -8.93
C GLU A 337 -21.64 -12.48 -8.30
N ARG A 338 -21.27 -12.71 -7.05
CA ARG A 338 -21.73 -13.86 -6.28
C ARG A 338 -23.20 -13.74 -5.89
N ILE A 339 -23.66 -12.54 -5.55
CA ILE A 339 -25.06 -12.27 -5.16
C ILE A 339 -25.99 -12.37 -6.38
N PHE A 340 -25.64 -11.72 -7.48
CA PHE A 340 -26.53 -11.51 -8.62
C PHE A 340 -26.14 -12.28 -9.88
N GLY A 341 -24.94 -12.87 -9.91
CA GLY A 341 -24.43 -13.64 -11.03
C GLY A 341 -24.10 -15.09 -10.65
N ASP A 342 -23.36 -15.76 -11.51
CA ASP A 342 -23.01 -17.19 -11.39
C ASP A 342 -21.50 -17.38 -11.15
N VAL A 343 -20.93 -16.74 -10.14
CA VAL A 343 -19.52 -16.88 -9.80
C VAL A 343 -19.27 -18.18 -9.03
N THR A 344 -18.34 -18.97 -9.51
CA THR A 344 -17.94 -20.25 -8.90
C THR A 344 -16.50 -20.28 -8.39
N HIS A 345 -15.66 -19.31 -8.82
CA HIS A 345 -14.27 -19.23 -8.37
C HIS A 345 -14.13 -18.38 -7.10
N SER A 346 -13.04 -18.59 -6.39
CA SER A 346 -12.70 -17.81 -5.20
C SER A 346 -11.90 -16.56 -5.57
N VAL A 347 -11.92 -15.54 -4.71
CA VAL A 347 -11.00 -14.41 -4.80
C VAL A 347 -9.58 -14.94 -4.60
N SER A 348 -8.67 -14.59 -5.51
CA SER A 348 -7.27 -14.94 -5.38
C SER A 348 -6.50 -13.79 -4.73
N TYR A 349 -5.77 -14.12 -3.64
CA TYR A 349 -4.89 -13.19 -2.94
C TYR A 349 -3.41 -13.48 -3.23
N ASP A 350 -3.13 -14.40 -4.15
CA ASP A 350 -1.77 -14.79 -4.50
C ASP A 350 -1.21 -13.90 -5.61
N ASN A 351 0.11 -13.66 -5.53
CA ASN A 351 0.87 -13.02 -6.60
C ASN A 351 0.36 -11.62 -7.00
N ILE A 352 0.00 -10.83 -6.00
CA ILE A 352 -0.48 -9.47 -6.20
C ILE A 352 0.70 -8.55 -6.48
N CYS A 353 0.59 -7.75 -7.55
CA CYS A 353 1.55 -6.70 -7.84
C CYS A 353 1.30 -5.51 -6.91
N THR A 354 2.34 -5.07 -6.20
CA THR A 354 2.26 -3.95 -5.26
C THR A 354 3.37 -2.94 -5.50
N ILE A 355 3.14 -1.70 -5.06
CA ILE A 355 4.11 -0.62 -5.06
C ILE A 355 4.24 -0.07 -3.64
N MET A 356 5.47 0.13 -3.18
CA MET A 356 5.78 0.88 -1.98
C MET A 356 6.47 2.19 -2.39
N PHE A 357 5.98 3.31 -1.88
CA PHE A 357 6.45 4.65 -2.25
C PHE A 357 7.57 5.07 -1.31
N LEU A 358 8.72 4.47 -1.54
CA LEU A 358 9.92 4.60 -0.71
C LEU A 358 11.02 5.40 -1.43
N LEU A 359 12.23 5.28 -1.00
CA LEU A 359 13.39 5.98 -1.55
C LEU A 359 14.40 4.94 -2.09
N PRO A 360 14.36 4.65 -3.40
CA PRO A 360 13.31 4.96 -4.38
C PRO A 360 12.09 4.03 -4.29
N GLU A 361 11.14 4.13 -5.23
CA GLU A 361 9.97 3.25 -5.24
C GLU A 361 10.35 1.77 -5.35
N VAL A 362 9.53 0.92 -4.74
CA VAL A 362 9.70 -0.53 -4.74
C VAL A 362 8.47 -1.17 -5.33
N ALA A 363 8.65 -2.06 -6.31
CA ALA A 363 7.57 -2.88 -6.85
C ALA A 363 7.82 -4.34 -6.53
N SER A 364 6.76 -5.08 -6.24
CA SER A 364 6.87 -6.48 -5.85
C SER A 364 5.73 -7.32 -6.41
N VAL A 365 6.03 -8.58 -6.67
CA VAL A 365 5.06 -9.63 -6.95
C VAL A 365 5.61 -10.96 -6.47
N GLY A 366 4.74 -11.80 -5.90
CA GLY A 366 5.10 -13.12 -5.43
C GLY A 366 6.05 -13.11 -4.25
N LEU A 367 6.82 -14.19 -4.11
CA LEU A 367 7.69 -14.42 -2.96
C LEU A 367 8.97 -13.60 -3.04
N ASN A 368 9.46 -13.13 -1.90
CA ASN A 368 10.82 -12.61 -1.80
C ASN A 368 11.82 -13.77 -1.55
N GLU A 369 13.11 -13.48 -1.50
CA GLU A 369 14.14 -14.52 -1.35
C GLU A 369 13.99 -15.31 -0.04
N GLN A 370 13.72 -14.63 1.07
CA GLN A 370 13.56 -15.25 2.38
C GLN A 370 12.32 -16.17 2.44
N GLN A 371 11.25 -15.77 1.77
CA GLN A 371 10.05 -16.61 1.63
C GLN A 371 10.31 -17.83 0.76
N CYS A 372 11.10 -17.67 -0.30
CA CYS A 372 11.53 -18.81 -1.13
C CYS A 372 12.36 -19.82 -0.32
N MET A 373 13.25 -19.34 0.56
CA MET A 373 14.01 -20.20 1.47
C MET A 373 13.12 -21.05 2.35
N LYS A 374 12.02 -20.49 2.85
CA LYS A 374 11.08 -21.21 3.72
C LYS A 374 10.33 -22.36 3.03
N ARG A 375 10.32 -22.39 1.70
CA ARG A 375 9.69 -23.50 0.96
C ARG A 375 10.42 -24.82 1.13
N GLY A 376 11.69 -24.81 1.57
CA GLY A 376 12.48 -26.02 1.73
C GLY A 376 12.92 -26.67 0.41
N GLN A 377 12.82 -25.97 -0.71
CA GLN A 377 13.22 -26.41 -2.03
C GLN A 377 14.30 -25.50 -2.58
N SER A 378 15.23 -26.03 -3.36
CA SER A 378 16.21 -25.20 -4.04
C SER A 378 15.55 -24.30 -5.09
N PHE A 379 16.13 -23.14 -5.30
CA PHE A 379 15.66 -22.17 -6.28
C PHE A 379 16.84 -21.34 -6.79
N LYS A 380 16.63 -20.67 -7.91
CA LYS A 380 17.63 -19.78 -8.48
C LYS A 380 17.24 -18.33 -8.28
N VAL A 381 18.23 -17.49 -8.10
CA VAL A 381 18.07 -16.03 -7.95
C VAL A 381 18.93 -15.34 -9.00
N VAL A 382 18.34 -14.39 -9.68
CA VAL A 382 19.06 -13.49 -10.57
C VAL A 382 18.83 -12.04 -10.15
N LYS A 383 19.90 -11.25 -10.18
CA LYS A 383 19.85 -9.84 -9.76
C LYS A 383 20.71 -9.01 -10.71
N ILE A 384 20.17 -7.87 -11.15
CA ILE A 384 20.89 -6.90 -11.97
C ILE A 384 20.76 -5.51 -11.33
N ASP A 385 21.92 -4.85 -11.19
CA ASP A 385 21.97 -3.48 -10.71
C ASP A 385 21.54 -2.49 -11.82
N TYR A 386 20.90 -1.40 -11.43
CA TYR A 386 20.50 -0.33 -12.36
C TYR A 386 21.68 0.27 -13.12
N SER A 387 22.89 0.25 -12.56
CA SER A 387 24.08 0.72 -13.24
C SER A 387 24.39 -0.02 -14.55
N CYS A 388 23.79 -1.17 -14.76
CA CYS A 388 23.89 -1.95 -16.00
C CYS A 388 22.77 -1.68 -17.01
N ILE A 389 21.81 -0.82 -16.67
CA ILE A 389 20.64 -0.54 -17.51
C ILE A 389 20.82 0.83 -18.19
N ALA A 390 20.85 0.84 -19.53
CA ALA A 390 21.13 2.06 -20.32
C ALA A 390 20.22 3.23 -19.96
N ARG A 391 18.91 2.99 -19.78
CA ARG A 391 17.96 4.05 -19.41
C ARG A 391 18.28 4.64 -18.03
N ALA A 392 18.65 3.83 -17.06
CA ALA A 392 19.06 4.30 -15.74
C ALA A 392 20.29 5.18 -15.79
N ILE A 393 21.26 4.80 -16.62
CA ILE A 393 22.48 5.59 -16.88
C ILE A 393 22.09 6.95 -17.49
N ALA A 394 21.23 6.95 -18.50
CA ALA A 394 20.77 8.16 -19.17
C ALA A 394 20.03 9.10 -18.22
N MET A 395 19.20 8.55 -17.34
CA MET A 395 18.47 9.32 -16.32
C MET A 395 19.39 9.81 -15.18
N ARG A 396 20.62 9.31 -15.09
CA ARG A 396 21.51 9.53 -13.94
C ARG A 396 20.91 9.06 -12.61
N LYS A 397 20.12 7.98 -12.67
CA LYS A 397 19.42 7.36 -11.54
C LYS A 397 19.78 5.87 -11.51
N THR A 398 21.00 5.58 -11.07
CA THR A 398 21.56 4.23 -11.10
C THR A 398 21.40 3.47 -9.79
N GLN A 399 20.75 4.05 -8.80
CA GLN A 399 20.44 3.34 -7.54
C GLN A 399 19.20 2.48 -7.72
N GLY A 400 19.38 1.19 -7.68
CA GLY A 400 18.29 0.25 -7.82
C GLY A 400 18.75 -1.09 -8.34
N PHE A 401 17.84 -2.04 -8.37
CA PHE A 401 18.08 -3.37 -8.93
C PHE A 401 16.77 -4.08 -9.26
N PHE A 402 16.87 -5.08 -10.12
CA PHE A 402 15.86 -6.11 -10.29
C PHE A 402 16.36 -7.42 -9.70
N LYS A 403 15.49 -8.13 -9.02
CA LYS A 403 15.78 -9.43 -8.41
C LYS A 403 14.63 -10.37 -8.69
N ILE A 404 14.91 -11.48 -9.37
CA ILE A 404 13.91 -12.47 -9.76
C ILE A 404 14.30 -13.82 -9.17
N MET A 405 13.34 -14.49 -8.53
CA MET A 405 13.46 -15.84 -8.01
C MET A 405 12.69 -16.78 -8.89
N VAL A 406 13.33 -17.89 -9.30
CA VAL A 406 12.71 -18.91 -10.16
C VAL A 406 12.93 -20.31 -9.56
N THR A 407 12.10 -21.25 -9.99
CA THR A 407 12.26 -22.66 -9.60
C THR A 407 13.58 -23.22 -10.13
N ASP A 408 14.18 -24.13 -9.37
CA ASP A 408 15.42 -24.81 -9.75
C ASP A 408 15.09 -26.07 -10.56
N ASP A 409 14.66 -25.86 -11.78
CA ASP A 409 14.31 -26.91 -12.72
C ASP A 409 14.53 -26.41 -14.16
N GLU A 410 14.25 -27.29 -15.13
CA GLU A 410 14.37 -26.96 -16.54
C GLU A 410 13.42 -25.84 -17.00
N HIS A 411 12.23 -25.76 -16.38
CA HIS A 411 11.19 -24.82 -16.78
C HIS A 411 11.38 -23.42 -16.19
N MET A 412 12.03 -23.29 -15.04
CA MET A 412 12.29 -22.02 -14.35
C MET A 412 11.03 -21.14 -14.27
N HIS A 413 10.03 -21.63 -13.55
CA HIS A 413 8.83 -20.83 -13.24
C HIS A 413 9.16 -19.72 -12.23
N ILE A 414 8.58 -18.54 -12.42
CA ILE A 414 8.84 -17.40 -11.55
C ILE A 414 8.14 -17.60 -10.21
N LEU A 415 8.91 -17.51 -9.12
CA LEU A 415 8.41 -17.55 -7.75
C LEU A 415 8.07 -16.15 -7.25
N GLY A 416 8.82 -15.15 -7.67
CA GLY A 416 8.60 -13.77 -7.31
C GLY A 416 9.62 -12.83 -7.91
N MET A 417 9.32 -11.54 -7.82
CA MET A 417 10.21 -10.46 -8.25
C MET A 417 10.17 -9.31 -7.29
N ARG A 418 11.33 -8.67 -7.13
CA ARG A 418 11.47 -7.36 -6.49
C ARG A 418 12.18 -6.42 -7.43
N ALA A 419 11.64 -5.22 -7.56
CA ALA A 419 12.25 -4.13 -8.32
C ALA A 419 12.30 -2.90 -7.43
N ILE A 420 13.48 -2.32 -7.29
CA ILE A 420 13.67 -1.08 -6.55
C ILE A 420 14.45 -0.11 -7.42
N GLY A 421 13.97 1.11 -7.58
CA GLY A 421 14.58 2.12 -8.42
C GLY A 421 13.53 2.98 -9.10
N GLU A 422 13.98 4.02 -9.79
CA GLU A 422 13.09 4.87 -10.56
C GLU A 422 12.44 4.07 -11.69
N HIS A 423 11.13 4.18 -11.84
CA HIS A 423 10.29 3.43 -12.78
C HIS A 423 10.25 1.91 -12.52
N ALA A 424 10.61 1.45 -11.32
CA ALA A 424 10.56 0.03 -10.97
C ALA A 424 9.15 -0.56 -11.16
N SER A 425 8.12 0.21 -10.89
CA SER A 425 6.72 -0.23 -11.04
C SER A 425 6.36 -0.64 -12.47
N SER A 426 7.02 -0.09 -13.49
CA SER A 426 6.75 -0.44 -14.88
C SER A 426 7.21 -1.87 -15.23
N ALA A 427 8.12 -2.44 -14.45
CA ALA A 427 8.72 -3.75 -14.72
C ALA A 427 7.93 -4.93 -14.15
N ILE A 428 7.03 -4.68 -13.20
CA ILE A 428 6.46 -5.75 -12.38
C ILE A 428 5.29 -6.48 -13.05
N GLN A 429 4.51 -5.80 -13.89
CA GLN A 429 3.26 -6.34 -14.41
C GLN A 429 3.46 -7.53 -15.35
N ALA A 430 4.47 -7.47 -16.23
CA ALA A 430 4.77 -8.57 -17.14
C ALA A 430 5.12 -9.85 -16.37
N ILE A 431 5.88 -9.70 -15.30
CA ILE A 431 6.24 -10.81 -14.40
C ILE A 431 5.00 -11.35 -13.70
N GLY A 432 4.14 -10.49 -13.18
CA GLY A 432 2.88 -10.89 -12.57
C GLY A 432 1.98 -11.67 -13.53
N LEU A 433 1.94 -11.26 -14.80
CA LEU A 433 1.17 -11.96 -15.84
C LEU A 433 1.71 -13.38 -16.09
N LEU A 434 3.04 -13.52 -16.19
CA LEU A 434 3.66 -14.84 -16.38
C LEU A 434 3.41 -15.79 -15.21
N ILE A 435 3.44 -15.26 -13.99
CA ILE A 435 3.11 -16.05 -12.80
C ILE A 435 1.65 -16.53 -12.89
N LYS A 436 0.74 -15.61 -13.21
CA LYS A 436 -0.68 -15.93 -13.32
C LYS A 436 -0.97 -16.99 -14.40
N MET A 437 -0.26 -16.90 -15.52
CA MET A 437 -0.39 -17.83 -16.63
C MET A 437 0.41 -19.11 -16.46
N ASN A 438 1.17 -19.22 -15.37
CA ASN A 438 2.07 -20.33 -15.08
C ASN A 438 3.03 -20.62 -16.23
N GLN A 439 3.62 -19.56 -16.80
CA GLN A 439 4.58 -19.67 -17.89
C GLN A 439 6.00 -19.65 -17.37
N PRO A 440 6.94 -20.39 -18.02
CA PRO A 440 8.35 -20.33 -17.66
C PRO A 440 8.96 -18.98 -18.05
N ILE A 441 10.05 -18.60 -17.36
CA ILE A 441 10.70 -17.32 -17.60
C ILE A 441 11.28 -17.20 -19.02
N GLU A 442 11.62 -18.30 -19.67
CA GLU A 442 12.17 -18.32 -21.01
C GLU A 442 11.25 -17.68 -22.07
N VAL A 443 9.96 -17.58 -21.80
CA VAL A 443 9.00 -16.86 -22.66
C VAL A 443 9.44 -15.41 -22.89
N LEU A 444 10.15 -14.81 -21.95
CA LEU A 444 10.69 -13.45 -22.09
C LEU A 444 11.99 -13.39 -22.91
N ALA A 445 12.63 -14.51 -23.18
CA ALA A 445 13.95 -14.52 -23.85
C ALA A 445 13.90 -13.96 -25.27
N ASP A 446 12.82 -14.27 -25.99
CA ASP A 446 12.62 -13.87 -27.38
C ASP A 446 11.79 -12.61 -27.55
N LEU A 447 11.34 -12.04 -26.43
CA LEU A 447 10.58 -10.79 -26.48
C LEU A 447 11.50 -9.61 -26.74
N VAL A 448 11.15 -8.77 -27.70
CA VAL A 448 11.87 -7.52 -27.98
C VAL A 448 11.40 -6.44 -27.02
N HIS A 449 12.28 -6.02 -26.13
CA HIS A 449 12.01 -4.94 -25.19
C HIS A 449 12.27 -3.57 -25.82
N PRO A 450 11.52 -2.52 -25.45
CA PRO A 450 11.86 -1.17 -25.91
C PRO A 450 13.26 -0.76 -25.47
N HIS A 451 14.04 -0.15 -26.34
CA HIS A 451 15.37 0.36 -26.02
C HIS A 451 15.48 1.87 -26.29
N PRO A 452 16.02 2.70 -25.35
CA PRO A 452 16.40 2.32 -23.99
C PRO A 452 15.20 2.36 -23.02
N SER A 453 15.10 1.37 -22.17
CA SER A 453 14.04 1.30 -21.14
C SER A 453 14.59 0.66 -19.85
N ILE A 454 13.90 0.93 -18.74
CA ILE A 454 14.22 0.29 -17.46
C ILE A 454 13.89 -1.20 -17.52
N ILE A 455 12.83 -1.58 -18.21
CA ILE A 455 12.39 -2.98 -18.28
C ILE A 455 13.37 -3.90 -19.04
N GLU A 456 14.33 -3.35 -19.79
CA GLU A 456 15.39 -4.13 -20.39
C GLU A 456 16.24 -4.92 -19.36
N GLY A 457 16.24 -4.48 -18.10
CA GLY A 457 16.88 -5.23 -17.02
C GLY A 457 16.31 -6.63 -16.85
N ILE A 458 15.03 -6.82 -17.15
CA ILE A 458 14.37 -8.14 -17.11
C ILE A 458 15.01 -9.05 -18.18
N GLN A 459 15.21 -8.53 -19.38
CA GLN A 459 15.81 -9.29 -20.48
C GLN A 459 17.19 -9.81 -20.09
N GLU A 460 18.02 -8.98 -19.46
CA GLU A 460 19.35 -9.40 -19.04
C GLU A 460 19.29 -10.41 -17.88
N CYS A 461 18.33 -10.29 -16.96
CA CYS A 461 18.07 -11.32 -15.95
C CYS A 461 17.76 -12.68 -16.57
N VAL A 462 16.88 -12.70 -17.58
CA VAL A 462 16.54 -13.94 -18.29
C VAL A 462 17.78 -14.51 -18.99
N ARG A 463 18.57 -13.67 -19.65
CA ARG A 463 19.80 -14.08 -20.31
C ARG A 463 20.81 -14.67 -19.34
N MET A 464 20.96 -14.10 -18.15
CA MET A 464 21.82 -14.67 -17.12
C MET A 464 21.38 -16.08 -16.73
N LEU A 465 20.09 -16.29 -16.54
CA LEU A 465 19.54 -17.61 -16.20
C LEU A 465 19.73 -18.64 -17.31
N LEU A 466 19.78 -18.21 -18.57
CA LEU A 466 19.96 -19.06 -19.75
C LEU A 466 21.39 -19.15 -20.24
N ASN A 467 22.36 -18.60 -19.50
CA ASN A 467 23.77 -18.50 -19.89
C ASN A 467 24.01 -17.77 -21.22
N LYS A 468 23.23 -16.71 -21.45
CA LYS A 468 23.26 -15.91 -22.68
C LYS A 468 23.50 -14.42 -22.39
N SER A 469 24.06 -14.10 -21.23
CA SER A 469 24.32 -12.70 -20.82
C SER A 469 25.28 -12.02 -21.80
N ILE A 470 24.92 -10.84 -22.28
CA ILE A 470 25.75 -10.02 -23.16
C ILE A 470 26.94 -9.44 -22.39
N PHE A 471 26.71 -9.07 -21.12
CA PHE A 471 27.72 -8.42 -20.29
C PHE A 471 28.66 -9.38 -19.60
N LYS A 472 28.46 -10.70 -19.73
CA LYS A 472 29.23 -11.71 -19.02
C LYS A 472 29.26 -11.45 -17.53
N SER A 473 28.20 -11.85 -16.86
CA SER A 473 27.94 -11.54 -15.45
C SER A 473 29.09 -11.86 -14.51
N ALA A 474 29.88 -12.87 -14.82
CA ALA A 474 31.08 -13.21 -14.05
C ALA A 474 32.13 -12.09 -14.01
N VAL A 475 32.14 -11.18 -15.01
CA VAL A 475 33.03 -10.02 -15.08
C VAL A 475 32.47 -8.87 -14.17
N PHE A 476 31.19 -8.72 -14.12
CA PHE A 476 30.52 -7.65 -13.37
C PHE A 476 29.96 -8.16 -12.02
N LYS A 477 30.84 -8.78 -11.22
CA LYS A 477 30.43 -9.49 -9.98
C LYS A 477 29.71 -8.63 -8.94
N ASP A 478 29.94 -7.32 -8.93
CA ASP A 478 29.30 -6.40 -7.98
C ASP A 478 27.98 -5.81 -8.48
N ALA A 479 27.60 -6.11 -9.72
CA ALA A 479 26.42 -5.52 -10.35
C ALA A 479 25.46 -6.57 -10.94
N MET A 480 25.93 -7.77 -11.18
CA MET A 480 25.17 -8.85 -11.80
C MET A 480 25.39 -10.15 -11.04
N TYR A 481 24.30 -10.74 -10.55
CA TYR A 481 24.35 -11.94 -9.72
C TYR A 481 23.42 -13.00 -10.29
N CYS A 482 23.92 -14.24 -10.35
CA CYS A 482 23.09 -15.41 -10.64
C CYS A 482 23.57 -16.54 -9.73
N TYR A 483 22.70 -17.05 -8.88
CA TYR A 483 23.08 -18.07 -7.92
C TYR A 483 21.92 -19.02 -7.60
N ARG A 484 22.29 -20.22 -7.11
CA ARG A 484 21.34 -21.20 -6.58
C ARG A 484 21.37 -21.15 -5.06
N ARG A 485 20.18 -21.13 -4.49
CA ARG A 485 19.98 -21.31 -3.05
C ARG A 485 19.53 -22.73 -2.79
N VAL A 486 20.24 -23.42 -1.95
CA VAL A 486 19.89 -24.78 -1.50
C VAL A 486 19.52 -24.69 -0.03
N PRO A 487 18.36 -25.23 0.38
CA PRO A 487 18.02 -25.27 1.80
C PRO A 487 19.12 -25.97 2.59
N GLU A 488 19.53 -25.35 3.72
CA GLU A 488 20.61 -25.84 4.60
C GLU A 488 21.99 -25.94 3.93
N GLY A 489 22.17 -25.32 2.74
CA GLY A 489 23.42 -25.33 2.00
C GLY A 489 23.99 -23.94 1.76
N GLU A 490 25.20 -23.91 1.25
CA GLU A 490 25.85 -22.67 0.82
C GLU A 490 25.26 -22.17 -0.50
N VAL A 491 25.39 -20.87 -0.74
CA VAL A 491 25.03 -20.25 -2.02
C VAL A 491 25.98 -20.76 -3.10
N GLU A 492 25.42 -21.26 -4.20
CA GLU A 492 26.18 -21.70 -5.36
C GLU A 492 26.10 -20.66 -6.49
N HIS A 493 27.16 -19.99 -6.79
CA HIS A 493 27.22 -19.02 -7.88
C HIS A 493 27.20 -19.71 -9.23
N LEU A 494 26.31 -19.23 -10.13
CA LEU A 494 26.09 -19.82 -11.45
C LEU A 494 26.64 -18.96 -12.59
N GLN A 495 27.41 -17.93 -12.27
CA GLN A 495 27.96 -16.99 -13.24
C GLN A 495 29.08 -17.65 -14.03
N GLU A 496 28.92 -17.64 -15.36
CA GLU A 496 29.91 -18.16 -16.31
C GLU A 496 30.39 -17.07 -17.26
N LEU A 497 31.60 -17.21 -17.76
CA LEU A 497 32.16 -16.30 -18.77
C LEU A 497 31.59 -16.57 -20.15
#